data_db55552654198c7d5a811cc418a54261
#
_entry.id   db55552654198c7d5a811cc418a54261
#
_cell.length_a   1.000
_cell.length_b   1.000
_cell.length_c   1.000
_cell.angle_alpha   90.00
_cell.angle_beta   90.00
_cell.angle_gamma   90.00
#
_symmetry.space_group_name_H-M   'P 1'
#
loop_
_entity.id
_entity.type
_entity.pdbx_description
1 polymer ?
#
loop_
_entity_poly.entity_id
_entity_poly.type
_entity_poly.pdbx_seq_one_letter_code
_entity_poly.pdbx_strand_id
1 'polypeptide(L)' 'HQAPQALLEQVRQSIEAHGADRVADLHLWCVGPGLHAAEIVVLTHDDITPDAVKARLPAELQLVHSTVEIHRCCQ' A
#
# COMPACT_ATOMS: atom_id res chain seq x y z
N HIS A 1 6.89 10.10 12.34
CA HIS A 1 7.67 10.62 11.20
C HIS A 1 7.59 9.65 10.03
N GLN A 2 8.03 10.13 8.87
CA GLN A 2 7.92 9.38 7.64
C GLN A 2 8.85 8.16 7.66
N ALA A 3 8.38 7.06 7.08
CA ALA A 3 9.16 5.84 7.01
C ALA A 3 10.35 5.98 6.03
N PRO A 4 11.39 5.16 6.19
CA PRO A 4 12.52 5.19 5.26
C PRO A 4 12.10 4.88 3.83
N GLN A 5 12.82 5.47 2.87
CA GLN A 5 12.53 5.28 1.46
C GLN A 5 12.58 3.81 1.05
N ALA A 6 13.51 3.05 1.62
CA ALA A 6 13.64 1.63 1.29
C ALA A 6 12.37 0.85 1.66
N LEU A 7 11.74 1.20 2.77
CA LEU A 7 10.50 0.54 3.18
C LEU A 7 9.34 0.93 2.27
N LEU A 8 9.28 2.21 1.87
CA LEU A 8 8.27 2.66 0.92
C LEU A 8 8.37 1.86 -0.39
N GLU A 9 9.59 1.68 -0.87
CA GLU A 9 9.80 0.94 -2.12
C GLU A 9 9.44 -0.53 -1.98
N GLN A 10 9.74 -1.12 -0.84
CA GLN A 10 9.36 -2.51 -0.57
C GLN A 10 7.84 -2.68 -0.58
N VAL A 11 7.12 -1.75 0.03
CA VAL A 11 5.66 -1.79 0.05
C VAL A 11 5.10 -1.62 -1.37
N ARG A 12 5.63 -0.66 -2.12
CA ARG A 12 5.22 -0.45 -3.50
C ARG A 12 5.40 -1.73 -4.33
N GLN A 13 6.55 -2.36 -4.22
CA GLN A 13 6.84 -3.57 -4.99
C GLN A 13 5.91 -4.71 -4.61
N SER A 14 5.60 -4.85 -3.32
CA SER A 14 4.69 -5.90 -2.86
C SER A 14 3.30 -5.73 -3.48
N ILE A 15 2.83 -4.49 -3.60
CA ILE A 15 1.51 -4.22 -4.17
C ILE A 15 1.54 -4.41 -5.70
N GLU A 16 2.58 -3.89 -6.36
CA GLU A 16 2.65 -3.90 -7.81
C GLU A 16 3.07 -5.24 -8.41
N ALA A 17 3.44 -6.19 -7.57
CA ALA A 17 3.80 -7.53 -8.05
C ALA A 17 2.59 -8.31 -8.58
N HIS A 18 1.38 -7.79 -8.39
CA HIS A 18 0.14 -8.48 -8.77
C HIS A 18 -0.46 -7.80 -10.00
N GLY A 19 -0.22 -8.41 -11.15
CA GLY A 19 -0.81 -7.95 -12.40
C GLY A 19 -0.32 -6.58 -12.82
N ALA A 20 -1.24 -5.76 -13.31
CA ALA A 20 -0.93 -4.44 -13.84
C ALA A 20 -1.30 -3.31 -12.87
N ASP A 21 -1.61 -3.64 -11.63
CA ASP A 21 -1.95 -2.61 -10.64
C ASP A 21 -0.76 -1.70 -10.36
N ARG A 22 -1.03 -0.44 -10.10
CA ARG A 22 0.02 0.56 -9.84
C ARG A 22 -0.34 1.36 -8.61
N VAL A 23 0.68 1.66 -7.80
CA VAL A 23 0.54 2.54 -6.65
C VAL A 23 0.68 3.98 -7.15
N ALA A 24 -0.42 4.74 -7.08
CA ALA A 24 -0.41 6.14 -7.49
C ALA A 24 0.10 7.04 -6.38
N ASP A 25 -0.12 6.67 -5.12
CA ASP A 25 0.33 7.47 -3.99
C ASP A 25 0.52 6.53 -2.80
N LEU A 26 1.53 6.81 -2.00
CA LEU A 26 1.86 5.97 -0.85
C LEU A 26 2.48 6.84 0.23
N HIS A 27 1.81 6.90 1.37
CA HIS A 27 2.31 7.55 2.57
C HIS A 27 2.42 6.52 3.68
N LEU A 28 3.55 6.50 4.35
CA LEU A 28 3.83 5.53 5.40
C LEU A 28 4.55 6.24 6.54
N TRP A 29 3.99 6.15 7.73
CA TRP A 29 4.52 6.83 8.92
C TRP A 29 4.88 5.81 10.00
N CYS A 30 5.94 6.11 10.75
CA CYS A 30 6.21 5.43 12.01
C CYS A 30 5.40 6.15 13.09
N VAL A 31 4.53 5.40 13.77
CA VAL A 31 3.70 5.96 14.84
C VAL A 31 4.11 5.42 16.20
N GLY A 32 5.11 4.55 16.24
CA GLY A 32 5.66 3.96 17.44
C GLY A 32 6.72 2.95 17.06
N PRO A 33 7.45 2.36 18.01
CA PRO A 33 8.48 1.38 17.69
C PRO A 33 7.87 0.19 16.93
N GLY A 34 8.27 0.03 15.67
CA GLY A 34 7.78 -1.04 14.83
C GLY A 34 6.32 -0.90 14.39
N LEU A 35 5.67 0.21 14.71
CA LEU A 35 4.25 0.44 14.38
C LEU A 35 4.13 1.49 13.29
N HIS A 36 3.26 1.23 12.33
CA HIS A 36 3.11 2.12 11.16
C HIS A 36 1.65 2.43 10.87
N ALA A 37 1.44 3.56 10.20
CA ALA A 37 0.16 3.92 9.60
C ALA A 37 0.41 4.18 8.12
N ALA A 38 -0.57 3.89 7.27
CA ALA A 38 -0.39 4.01 5.83
C ALA A 38 -1.62 4.59 5.16
N GLU A 39 -1.38 5.37 4.10
CA GLU A 39 -2.40 5.80 3.14
C GLU A 39 -1.92 5.40 1.75
N ILE A 40 -2.74 4.64 1.04
CA ILE A 40 -2.34 4.04 -0.22
C ILE A 40 -3.43 4.30 -1.27
N VAL A 41 -3.01 4.77 -2.44
CA VAL A 41 -3.89 4.91 -3.59
C VAL A 41 -3.41 3.97 -4.68
N VAL A 42 -4.30 3.12 -5.17
CA VAL A 42 -3.98 2.11 -6.19
C VAL A 42 -4.83 2.34 -7.43
N LEU A 43 -4.18 2.31 -8.59
CA LEU A 43 -4.85 2.32 -9.88
C LEU A 43 -4.92 0.90 -10.40
N THR A 44 -6.08 0.49 -10.88
CA THR A 44 -6.29 -0.87 -11.35
C THR A 44 -7.24 -0.87 -12.55
N HIS A 45 -7.14 -1.91 -13.38
CA HIS A 45 -8.13 -2.18 -14.42
C HIS A 45 -9.11 -3.26 -13.98
N ASP A 46 -8.87 -3.83 -12.82
CA ASP A 46 -9.63 -4.98 -12.33
C ASP A 46 -10.58 -4.55 -11.22
N ASP A 47 -11.35 -5.51 -10.73
CA ASP A 47 -12.33 -5.28 -9.67
C ASP A 47 -11.73 -5.80 -8.37
N ILE A 48 -10.83 -5.00 -7.77
CA ILE A 48 -10.14 -5.37 -6.53
C ILE A 48 -10.70 -4.56 -5.36
N THR A 49 -10.48 -5.09 -4.16
CA THR A 49 -10.96 -4.46 -2.93
C THR A 49 -9.79 -3.92 -2.11
N PRO A 50 -10.05 -2.97 -1.20
CA PRO A 50 -9.01 -2.53 -0.27
C PRO A 50 -8.39 -3.68 0.52
N ASP A 51 -9.20 -4.65 0.96
CA ASP A 51 -8.68 -5.79 1.71
C ASP A 51 -7.75 -6.64 0.86
N ALA A 52 -8.04 -6.79 -0.43
CA ALA A 52 -7.16 -7.52 -1.33
C ALA A 52 -5.80 -6.84 -1.45
N VAL A 53 -5.77 -5.50 -1.48
CA VAL A 53 -4.51 -4.75 -1.50
C VAL A 53 -3.76 -4.93 -0.19
N LYS A 54 -4.47 -4.83 0.94
CA LYS A 54 -3.84 -4.99 2.24
C LYS A 54 -3.20 -6.36 2.41
N ALA A 55 -3.79 -7.40 1.80
CA ALA A 55 -3.25 -8.75 1.85
C ALA A 55 -1.91 -8.89 1.12
N ARG A 56 -1.56 -7.95 0.26
CA ARG A 56 -0.29 -7.96 -0.48
C ARG A 56 0.86 -7.34 0.30
N LEU A 57 0.55 -6.66 1.40
CA LEU A 57 1.57 -5.96 2.18
C LEU A 57 2.48 -6.96 2.90
N PRO A 58 3.76 -6.59 3.15
CA PRO A 58 4.66 -7.48 3.87
C PRO A 58 4.08 -7.87 5.23
N ALA A 59 4.14 -9.16 5.56
CA ALA A 59 3.54 -9.66 6.79
C ALA A 59 4.17 -9.06 8.04
N GLU A 60 5.45 -8.72 7.95
CA GLU A 60 6.18 -8.14 9.09
C GLU A 60 5.87 -6.66 9.30
N LEU A 61 5.18 -6.03 8.35
CA LEU A 61 4.80 -4.63 8.50
C LEU A 61 3.58 -4.53 9.39
N GLN A 62 3.77 -3.96 10.58
CA GLN A 62 2.68 -3.82 11.54
C GLN A 62 1.97 -2.50 11.32
N LEU A 63 0.79 -2.57 10.71
CA LEU A 63 -0.04 -1.41 10.45
C LEU A 63 -1.13 -1.33 11.50
N VAL A 64 -1.12 -0.25 12.30
CA VAL A 64 -2.17 0.01 13.29
C VAL A 64 -3.31 0.79 12.66
N HIS A 65 -3.07 1.41 11.51
CA HIS A 65 -4.08 2.14 10.76
C HIS A 65 -3.68 2.13 9.29
N SER A 66 -4.63 1.84 8.43
CA SER A 66 -4.37 1.90 7.00
C SER A 66 -5.64 2.26 6.25
N THR A 67 -5.50 3.11 5.25
CA THR A 67 -6.57 3.39 4.29
C THR A 67 -6.07 3.04 2.91
N VAL A 68 -6.93 2.39 2.14
CA VAL A 68 -6.63 2.05 0.76
C VAL A 68 -7.75 2.61 -0.11
N GLU A 69 -7.38 3.46 -1.04
CA GLU A 69 -8.31 4.03 -2.01
C GLU A 69 -8.01 3.41 -3.37
N ILE A 70 -9.04 2.92 -4.03
CA ILE A 70 -8.88 2.23 -5.31
C ILE A 70 -9.55 3.05 -6.39
N HIS A 71 -8.79 3.36 -7.44
CA HIS A 71 -9.31 4.04 -8.62
C HIS A 71 -9.24 3.07 -9.79
N ARG A 72 -10.40 2.74 -10.31
CA ARG A 72 -10.47 1.85 -11.47
C ARG A 72 -10.30 2.66 -12.73
N CYS A 73 -9.29 2.29 -13.52
CA CYS A 73 -9.02 2.98 -14.77
C CYS A 73 -10.04 2.55 -15.83
N CYS A 74 -10.63 3.52 -16.51
CA CYS A 74 -11.54 3.27 -17.63
C CYS A 74 -10.73 3.15 -18.90
N GLN A 75 -11.12 2.20 -19.75
CA GLN A 75 -10.49 1.99 -21.05
C GLN A 75 -11.47 2.29 -22.15
#